data_7c7e9132040e2bb3bb5f663383e77e23
#
_entry.id   7c7e9132040e2bb3bb5f663383e77e23
#
_cell.length_a   1.000
_cell.length_b   1.000
_cell.length_c   1.000
_cell.angle_alpha   90.00
_cell.angle_beta   90.00
_cell.angle_gamma   90.00
#
_symmetry.space_group_name_H-M   'P 1'
#
loop_
_entity.id
_entity.type
_entity.pdbx_description
1 polymer ?
#
loop_
_entity_poly.entity_id
_entity_poly.type
_entity_poly.pdbx_seq_one_letter_code
_entity_poly.pdbx_strand_id
1 'polypeptide(L)' 'SSARARISRYELGVHEPPFATVKLIANALEAPPPYMYCEDEAMAELLLAIHNIPSKQRSQKVGALIDQLAGT' A
#
# COMPACT_ATOMS: atom_id res chain seq x y z
N SER A 1 2.87 1.97 11.74
CA SER A 1 1.63 2.68 12.06
C SER A 1 0.45 2.03 11.38
N SER A 2 -0.73 2.19 11.93
CA SER A 2 -1.94 1.61 11.38
C SER A 2 -2.42 2.36 10.14
N ALA A 3 -3.26 1.68 9.33
CA ALA A 3 -3.85 2.31 8.16
C ALA A 3 -4.68 3.53 8.56
N ARG A 4 -5.39 3.43 9.69
CA ARG A 4 -6.17 4.56 10.20
C ARG A 4 -5.28 5.76 10.47
N ALA A 5 -4.12 5.55 11.07
CA ALA A 5 -3.21 6.65 11.35
C ALA A 5 -2.66 7.27 10.07
N ARG A 6 -2.43 6.44 9.05
CA ARG A 6 -1.93 6.93 7.77
C ARG A 6 -2.96 7.85 7.10
N ILE A 7 -4.22 7.46 7.13
CA ILE A 7 -5.27 8.23 6.50
C ILE A 7 -5.63 9.46 7.31
N SER A 8 -5.77 9.30 8.62
CA SER A 8 -6.23 10.40 9.47
C SER A 8 -5.30 11.60 9.49
N ARG A 9 -4.03 11.42 9.13
CA ARG A 9 -3.11 12.55 9.00
C ARG A 9 -3.57 13.57 7.98
N TYR A 10 -4.34 13.15 7.00
CA TYR A 10 -4.76 14.01 5.90
C TYR A 10 -6.21 14.40 5.97
N GLU A 11 -6.99 13.70 6.78
CA GLU A 11 -8.40 14.01 6.89
C GLU A 11 -8.68 15.20 7.79
N LEU A 12 -7.94 15.34 8.86
CA LEU A 12 -8.06 16.44 9.83
C LEU A 12 -9.49 16.91 10.02
N GLY A 13 -10.43 15.98 9.98
CA GLY A 13 -11.83 16.26 10.28
C GLY A 13 -12.61 16.98 9.21
N VAL A 14 -12.04 17.18 8.04
CA VAL A 14 -12.72 17.96 7.00
C VAL A 14 -13.00 17.16 5.74
N HIS A 15 -11.97 16.78 5.01
CA HIS A 15 -12.12 16.12 3.71
C HIS A 15 -11.06 15.08 3.50
N GLU A 16 -11.39 14.05 2.73
CA GLU A 16 -10.36 13.18 2.22
C GLU A 16 -9.55 13.94 1.18
N PRO A 17 -8.22 13.78 1.16
CA PRO A 17 -7.41 14.44 0.15
C PRO A 17 -7.73 13.89 -1.23
N PRO A 18 -7.61 14.71 -2.28
CA PRO A 18 -7.77 14.22 -3.64
C PRO A 18 -6.79 13.09 -3.92
N PHE A 19 -7.19 12.20 -4.81
CA PHE A 19 -6.33 11.07 -5.16
C PHE A 19 -4.96 11.51 -5.66
N ALA A 20 -4.91 12.60 -6.41
CA ALA A 20 -3.63 13.12 -6.89
C ALA A 20 -2.69 13.47 -5.73
N THR A 21 -3.25 14.05 -4.67
CA THR A 21 -2.46 14.37 -3.47
C THR A 21 -1.99 13.10 -2.77
N VAL A 22 -2.88 12.11 -2.68
CA VAL A 22 -2.52 10.82 -2.07
C VAL A 22 -1.38 10.17 -2.84
N LYS A 23 -1.41 10.24 -4.16
CA LYS A 23 -0.34 9.68 -4.99
C LYS A 23 1.00 10.37 -4.71
N LEU A 24 1.00 11.69 -4.59
CA LEU A 24 2.21 12.43 -4.28
C LEU A 24 2.77 12.04 -2.93
N ILE A 25 1.91 11.92 -1.94
CA ILE A 25 2.32 11.54 -0.59
C ILE A 25 2.85 10.12 -0.56
N ALA A 26 2.15 9.20 -1.20
CA ALA A 26 2.57 7.81 -1.27
C ALA A 26 3.94 7.71 -1.94
N ASN A 27 4.14 8.46 -3.02
CA ASN A 27 5.41 8.48 -3.72
C ASN A 27 6.53 8.99 -2.82
N ALA A 28 6.27 10.04 -2.05
CA ALA A 28 7.25 10.59 -1.11
C ALA A 28 7.60 9.57 -0.01
N LEU A 29 6.63 8.76 0.39
CA LEU A 29 6.84 7.70 1.40
C LEU A 29 7.35 6.41 0.78
N GLU A 30 7.54 6.37 -0.53
CA GLU A 30 7.95 5.19 -1.26
C GLU A 30 6.98 4.02 -1.01
N ALA A 31 5.70 4.32 -1.07
CA ALA A 31 4.64 3.35 -0.84
C ALA A 31 3.63 3.40 -1.99
N PRO A 32 2.94 2.28 -2.27
CA PRO A 32 1.88 2.31 -3.30
C PRO A 32 0.67 3.07 -2.76
N PRO A 33 -0.07 3.80 -3.62
CA PRO A 33 -1.25 4.54 -3.15
C PRO A 33 -2.25 3.72 -2.34
N PRO A 34 -2.59 2.48 -2.72
CA PRO A 34 -3.52 1.67 -1.92
C PRO A 34 -3.09 1.46 -0.48
N TYR A 35 -1.79 1.52 -0.20
CA TYR A 35 -1.28 1.41 1.16
C TYR A 35 -1.89 2.46 2.08
N MET A 36 -2.16 3.66 1.54
CA MET A 36 -2.69 4.77 2.32
C MET A 36 -4.11 4.52 2.81
N TYR A 37 -4.86 3.66 2.11
CA TYR A 37 -6.25 3.37 2.42
C TYR A 37 -6.47 1.99 3.02
N CYS A 38 -5.41 1.21 3.16
CA CYS A 38 -5.54 -0.15 3.65
C CYS A 38 -5.70 -0.15 5.17
N GLU A 39 -6.84 -0.64 5.66
CA GLU A 39 -7.12 -0.64 7.07
C GLU A 39 -6.65 -1.92 7.77
N ASP A 40 -6.27 -2.93 7.02
CA ASP A 40 -5.72 -4.17 7.57
C ASP A 40 -4.20 -4.06 7.60
N GLU A 41 -3.62 -4.15 8.79
CA GLU A 41 -2.18 -3.98 8.94
C GLU A 41 -1.38 -5.05 8.20
N ALA A 42 -1.83 -6.30 8.23
CA ALA A 42 -1.11 -7.36 7.54
C ALA A 42 -1.11 -7.11 6.03
N MET A 43 -2.26 -6.69 5.50
CA MET A 43 -2.36 -6.36 4.07
C MET A 43 -1.51 -5.15 3.72
N ALA A 44 -1.47 -4.15 4.60
CA ALA A 44 -0.66 -2.96 4.36
C ALA A 44 0.82 -3.32 4.30
N GLU A 45 1.28 -4.17 5.22
CA GLU A 45 2.67 -4.62 5.21
C GLU A 45 3.00 -5.41 3.94
N LEU A 46 2.06 -6.22 3.49
CA LEU A 46 2.24 -6.97 2.25
C LEU A 46 2.35 -6.03 1.05
N LEU A 47 1.52 -5.00 1.01
CA LEU A 47 1.58 -4.01 -0.07
C LEU A 47 2.95 -3.34 -0.12
N LEU A 48 3.50 -2.97 1.04
CA LEU A 48 4.83 -2.36 1.10
C LEU A 48 5.89 -3.34 0.64
N ALA A 49 5.82 -4.59 1.09
CA ALA A 49 6.79 -5.60 0.69
C ALA A 49 6.79 -5.80 -0.82
N ILE A 50 5.61 -5.88 -1.42
CA ILE A 50 5.48 -6.05 -2.86
C ILE A 50 6.01 -4.82 -3.58
N HIS A 51 5.69 -3.64 -3.07
CA HIS A 51 6.13 -2.39 -3.71
C HIS A 51 7.65 -2.28 -3.75
N ASN A 52 8.32 -2.84 -2.75
CA ASN A 52 9.78 -2.78 -2.65
C ASN A 52 10.50 -3.82 -3.51
N ILE A 53 9.77 -4.74 -4.12
CA ILE A 53 10.37 -5.68 -5.05
C ILE A 53 10.76 -4.92 -6.33
N PRO A 54 11.99 -5.10 -6.85
CA PRO A 54 12.36 -4.47 -8.11
C PRO A 54 11.34 -4.79 -9.20
N SER A 55 10.94 -3.77 -9.96
CA SER A 55 9.84 -3.90 -10.91
C SER A 55 10.04 -5.04 -11.91
N LYS A 56 11.30 -5.33 -12.27
CA LYS A 56 11.60 -6.41 -13.21
C LYS A 56 11.28 -7.79 -12.64
N GLN A 57 11.24 -7.93 -11.32
CA GLN A 57 11.00 -9.20 -10.67
C GLN A 57 9.63 -9.29 -10.03
N ARG A 58 8.90 -8.18 -9.99
CA ARG A 58 7.66 -8.12 -9.23
C ARG A 58 6.61 -9.10 -9.73
N SER A 59 6.39 -9.12 -11.04
CA SER A 59 5.37 -9.99 -11.63
C SER A 59 5.63 -11.45 -11.30
N GLN A 60 6.88 -11.88 -11.43
CA GLN A 60 7.25 -13.26 -11.16
C GLN A 60 7.09 -13.61 -9.66
N LYS A 61 7.56 -12.75 -8.79
CA LYS A 61 7.50 -13.01 -7.36
C LYS A 61 6.08 -12.94 -6.83
N VAL A 62 5.29 -12.00 -7.31
CA VAL A 62 3.88 -11.90 -6.94
C VAL A 62 3.13 -13.13 -7.43
N GLY A 63 3.41 -13.58 -8.67
CA GLY A 63 2.78 -14.78 -9.19
C GLY A 63 3.07 -15.99 -8.31
N ALA A 64 4.33 -16.15 -7.90
CA ALA A 64 4.71 -17.26 -7.04
C ALA A 64 4.00 -17.18 -5.68
N LEU A 65 3.87 -15.99 -5.13
CA LEU A 65 3.16 -15.80 -3.87
C LEU A 65 1.69 -16.14 -4.00
N ILE A 66 1.07 -15.71 -5.10
CA ILE A 66 -0.34 -16.02 -5.34
C ILE A 66 -0.55 -17.53 -5.42
N ASP A 67 0.33 -18.23 -6.13
CA ASP A 67 0.25 -19.67 -6.24
C ASP A 67 0.38 -20.34 -4.88
N GLN A 68 1.28 -19.86 -4.06
CA GLN A 68 1.49 -20.40 -2.73
C GLN A 68 0.26 -20.20 -1.85
N LEU A 69 -0.33 -19.01 -1.90
CA LEU A 69 -1.52 -18.71 -1.10
C LEU A 69 -2.72 -19.52 -1.58
N ALA A 70 -2.87 -19.68 -2.89
CA ALA A 70 -3.97 -20.45 -3.45
C ALA A 70 -3.85 -21.94 -3.13
N GLY A 71 -2.63 -22.43 -2.91
CA GLY A 71 -2.39 -23.83 -2.60
C GLY A 71 -2.60 -24.21 -1.14
N THR A 72 -2.87 -23.22 -0.28
CA THR A 72 -3.10 -23.49 1.17
C THR A 72 -4.59 -23.58 1.55
#